data_c8c2c79c0737bdb861ab08dd41b6ed79
#
_entry.id   c8c2c79c0737bdb861ab08dd41b6ed79
#
_cell.length_a   1.000
_cell.length_b   1.000
_cell.length_c   1.000
_cell.angle_alpha   90.00
_cell.angle_beta   90.00
_cell.angle_gamma   90.00
#
_symmetry.space_group_name_H-M   'P 1'
#
loop_
_entity.id
_entity.type
_entity.pdbx_description
1 polymer ?
#
loop_
_entity_poly.entity_id
_entity_poly.type
_entity_poly.pdbx_seq_one_letter_code
_entity_poly.pdbx_strand_id
1 'polypeptide(L)'
;MGRCRGYFDEEGKEIRVATKSNDWVAVLVHEYCHFLQWLDFSQMTANANNNANWIVCDWLEGKEYSQRTLTRAFARVRWCERDCERRSVALIGQFGLKIDPVLYTQKANLYLYYWHMVERRRKWNWSKKDPFSSIKIMKVMPSSFRFKSDQIIPKHIERILEQF
;
A
#
# COMPACT_ATOMS: atom_id res chain seq x y z
N MET A 1 14.84 -4.18 -7.21
CA MET A 1 13.52 -4.37 -6.59
C MET A 1 13.69 -4.63 -5.10
N GLY A 2 13.00 -3.86 -4.22
CA GLY A 2 12.93 -4.17 -2.80
C GLY A 2 12.33 -5.57 -2.61
N ARG A 3 12.76 -6.33 -1.60
CA ARG A 3 12.19 -7.65 -1.32
C ARG A 3 10.72 -7.46 -0.93
N CYS A 4 9.80 -7.84 -1.82
CA CYS A 4 8.38 -7.92 -1.50
C CYS A 4 8.19 -8.97 -0.39
N ARG A 5 7.43 -8.63 0.66
CA ARG A 5 7.18 -9.55 1.78
C ARG A 5 6.03 -10.52 1.49
N GLY A 6 5.17 -10.17 0.55
CA GLY A 6 4.07 -10.98 0.06
C GLY A 6 3.51 -10.41 -1.24
N TYR A 7 2.72 -11.20 -1.94
CA TYR A 7 1.91 -10.76 -3.07
C TYR A 7 0.79 -11.77 -3.34
N PHE A 8 -0.30 -11.27 -3.91
CA PHE A 8 -1.34 -12.07 -4.51
C PHE A 8 -1.12 -12.14 -6.02
N ASP A 9 -1.07 -13.36 -6.56
CA ASP A 9 -0.98 -13.63 -7.99
C ASP A 9 -2.37 -13.94 -8.54
N GLU A 10 -2.91 -13.05 -9.37
CA GLU A 10 -4.23 -13.20 -9.98
C GLU A 10 -4.28 -14.32 -11.02
N GLU A 11 -3.19 -14.55 -11.76
CA GLU A 11 -3.11 -15.60 -12.78
C GLU A 11 -2.98 -16.97 -12.13
N GLY A 12 -2.02 -17.13 -11.21
CA GLY A 12 -1.80 -18.36 -10.46
C GLY A 12 -2.84 -18.62 -9.38
N LYS A 13 -3.67 -17.63 -9.02
CA LYS A 13 -4.63 -17.67 -7.90
C LYS A 13 -3.97 -18.13 -6.60
N GLU A 14 -2.80 -17.62 -6.34
CA GLU A 14 -2.00 -17.96 -5.16
C GLU A 14 -1.58 -16.73 -4.36
N ILE A 15 -1.45 -16.91 -3.05
CA ILE A 15 -0.88 -15.91 -2.15
C ILE A 15 0.49 -16.41 -1.70
N ARG A 16 1.52 -15.58 -1.85
CA ARG A 16 2.87 -15.87 -1.36
C ARG A 16 3.26 -14.89 -0.27
N VAL A 17 3.79 -15.41 0.84
CA VAL A 17 4.20 -14.62 2.00
C VAL A 17 5.53 -15.10 2.55
N ALA A 18 6.41 -14.17 2.92
CA ALA A 18 7.69 -14.45 3.56
C ALA A 18 7.49 -14.78 5.06
N THR A 19 7.23 -16.05 5.39
CA THR A 19 6.87 -16.51 6.75
C THR A 19 7.96 -16.34 7.80
N LYS A 20 9.21 -16.04 7.41
CA LYS A 20 10.32 -15.72 8.35
C LYS A 20 10.23 -14.27 8.87
N SER A 21 9.37 -13.44 8.33
CA SER A 21 9.15 -12.07 8.81
C SER A 21 8.26 -12.09 10.07
N ASN A 22 8.57 -11.25 11.06
CA ASN A 22 7.77 -11.15 12.29
C ASN A 22 6.34 -10.64 12.05
N ASP A 23 6.09 -10.01 10.93
CA ASP A 23 4.80 -9.44 10.52
C ASP A 23 4.08 -10.27 9.43
N TRP A 24 4.52 -11.51 9.20
CA TRP A 24 3.98 -12.34 8.12
C TRP A 24 2.46 -12.54 8.16
N VAL A 25 1.85 -12.58 9.35
CA VAL A 25 0.38 -12.69 9.49
C VAL A 25 -0.29 -11.42 8.99
N ALA A 26 0.27 -10.25 9.30
CA ALA A 26 -0.25 -8.97 8.80
C ALA A 26 -0.14 -8.88 7.28
N VAL A 27 0.98 -9.33 6.71
CA VAL A 27 1.17 -9.43 5.25
C VAL A 27 0.17 -10.41 4.64
N LEU A 28 -0.03 -11.59 5.23
CA LEU A 28 -1.02 -12.57 4.75
C LEU A 28 -2.43 -11.98 4.69
N VAL A 29 -2.85 -11.26 5.74
CA VAL A 29 -4.16 -10.59 5.78
C VAL A 29 -4.28 -9.56 4.67
N HIS A 30 -3.24 -8.77 4.42
CA HIS A 30 -3.18 -7.79 3.35
C HIS A 30 -3.34 -8.47 1.97
N GLU A 31 -2.54 -9.48 1.66
CA GLU A 31 -2.62 -10.19 0.38
C GLU A 31 -3.95 -10.92 0.19
N TYR A 32 -4.53 -11.45 1.28
CA TYR A 32 -5.87 -12.03 1.25
C TYR A 32 -6.94 -10.98 0.92
N CYS A 33 -6.77 -9.73 1.38
CA CYS A 33 -7.67 -8.65 1.01
C CYS A 33 -7.56 -8.27 -0.47
N HIS A 34 -6.38 -8.37 -1.09
CA HIS A 34 -6.25 -8.25 -2.55
C HIS A 34 -6.97 -9.37 -3.28
N PHE A 35 -6.92 -10.60 -2.78
CA PHE A 35 -7.73 -11.69 -3.32
C PHE A 35 -9.24 -11.41 -3.20
N LEU A 36 -9.72 -10.90 -2.07
CA LEU A 36 -11.13 -10.51 -1.92
C LEU A 36 -11.51 -9.37 -2.87
N GLN A 37 -10.64 -8.39 -3.07
CA GLN A 37 -10.86 -7.34 -4.07
C GLN A 37 -10.95 -7.92 -5.48
N TRP A 38 -10.09 -8.87 -5.81
CA TRP A 38 -10.13 -9.55 -7.10
C TRP A 38 -11.45 -10.28 -7.31
N LEU A 39 -11.98 -10.97 -6.30
CA LEU A 39 -13.30 -11.61 -6.35
C LEU A 39 -14.44 -10.60 -6.56
N ASP A 40 -14.41 -9.47 -5.81
CA ASP A 40 -15.47 -8.46 -5.88
C ASP A 40 -15.45 -7.69 -7.21
N PHE A 41 -14.26 -7.43 -7.74
CA PHE A 41 -14.06 -6.58 -8.92
C PHE A 41 -13.84 -7.38 -10.21
N SER A 42 -13.70 -8.69 -10.15
CA SER A 42 -13.41 -9.54 -11.33
C SER A 42 -14.41 -9.39 -12.46
N GLN A 43 -15.66 -9.05 -12.13
CA GLN A 43 -16.71 -8.82 -13.14
C GLN A 43 -16.80 -7.36 -13.64
N MET A 44 -16.28 -6.39 -12.90
CA MET A 44 -16.44 -4.95 -13.23
C MET A 44 -15.16 -4.22 -13.60
N THR A 45 -13.99 -4.64 -13.12
CA THR A 45 -12.80 -3.77 -13.16
C THR A 45 -11.45 -4.48 -13.29
N ALA A 46 -11.37 -5.78 -13.49
CA ALA A 46 -10.11 -6.52 -13.62
C ALA A 46 -9.10 -5.80 -14.54
N ASN A 47 -9.56 -5.34 -15.69
CA ASN A 47 -8.73 -4.61 -16.66
C ASN A 47 -8.28 -3.22 -16.19
N ALA A 48 -9.05 -2.53 -15.34
CA ALA A 48 -8.72 -1.15 -14.95
C ALA A 48 -7.71 -1.08 -13.79
N ASN A 49 -7.75 -2.03 -12.84
CA ASN A 49 -6.80 -2.06 -11.73
C ASN A 49 -5.44 -2.57 -12.19
N ASN A 50 -5.41 -3.67 -12.94
CA ASN A 50 -4.19 -4.21 -13.52
C ASN A 50 -3.49 -3.19 -14.42
N ASN A 51 -4.24 -2.46 -15.23
CA ASN A 51 -3.67 -1.42 -16.08
C ASN A 51 -3.00 -0.31 -15.25
N ALA A 52 -3.57 0.10 -14.11
CA ALA A 52 -2.98 1.14 -13.27
C ALA A 52 -1.65 0.69 -12.64
N ASN A 53 -1.58 -0.53 -12.12
CA ASN A 53 -0.35 -1.09 -11.57
C ASN A 53 0.73 -1.24 -12.64
N TRP A 54 0.38 -1.77 -13.82
CA TRP A 54 1.31 -1.88 -14.94
C TRP A 54 1.86 -0.53 -15.38
N ILE A 55 1.01 0.49 -15.50
CA ILE A 55 1.44 1.86 -15.85
C ILE A 55 2.45 2.39 -14.84
N VAL A 56 2.20 2.19 -13.54
CA VAL A 56 3.12 2.66 -12.49
C VAL A 56 4.43 1.88 -12.50
N CYS A 57 4.40 0.55 -12.65
CA CYS A 57 5.60 -0.28 -12.75
C CYS A 57 6.45 0.10 -13.96
N ASP A 58 5.86 0.14 -15.14
CA ASP A 58 6.50 0.56 -16.39
C ASP A 58 7.15 1.95 -16.24
N TRP A 59 6.43 2.90 -15.61
CA TRP A 59 6.95 4.24 -15.41
C TRP A 59 8.14 4.25 -14.44
N LEU A 60 8.12 3.45 -13.39
CA LEU A 60 9.24 3.29 -12.48
C LEU A 60 10.46 2.65 -13.16
N GLU A 61 10.24 1.81 -14.16
CA GLU A 61 11.27 1.18 -15.00
C GLU A 61 11.79 2.10 -16.12
N GLY A 62 11.25 3.31 -16.24
CA GLY A 62 11.76 4.33 -17.17
C GLY A 62 10.86 4.65 -18.33
N LYS A 63 9.73 3.95 -18.53
CA LYS A 63 8.77 4.25 -19.60
C LYS A 63 8.07 5.57 -19.36
N GLU A 64 7.85 6.32 -20.43
CA GLU A 64 7.21 7.63 -20.35
C GLU A 64 5.69 7.53 -20.56
N TYR A 65 4.96 8.27 -19.72
CA TYR A 65 3.51 8.42 -19.78
C TYR A 65 3.12 9.89 -19.62
N SER A 66 1.95 10.28 -20.13
CA SER A 66 1.43 11.62 -19.89
C SER A 66 1.18 11.84 -18.39
N GLN A 67 1.36 13.06 -17.90
CA GLN A 67 1.07 13.43 -16.51
C GLN A 67 -0.36 13.03 -16.11
N ARG A 68 -1.34 13.22 -16.99
CA ARG A 68 -2.74 12.86 -16.78
C ARG A 68 -2.89 11.34 -16.56
N THR A 69 -2.19 10.52 -17.35
CA THR A 69 -2.19 9.06 -17.23
C THR A 69 -1.60 8.63 -15.87
N LEU A 70 -0.44 9.17 -15.53
CA LEU A 70 0.23 8.87 -14.26
C LEU A 70 -0.62 9.26 -13.04
N THR A 71 -1.15 10.48 -13.02
CA THR A 71 -2.01 10.93 -11.91
C THR A 71 -3.20 10.00 -11.70
N ARG A 72 -3.85 9.55 -12.79
CA ARG A 72 -4.96 8.60 -12.71
C ARG A 72 -4.51 7.22 -12.22
N ALA A 73 -3.38 6.72 -12.72
CA ALA A 73 -2.85 5.42 -12.33
C ALA A 73 -2.47 5.43 -10.83
N PHE A 74 -1.72 6.41 -10.36
CA PHE A 74 -1.37 6.54 -8.94
C PHE A 74 -2.58 6.73 -8.03
N ALA A 75 -3.56 7.54 -8.45
CA ALA A 75 -4.80 7.68 -7.68
C ALA A 75 -5.55 6.35 -7.56
N ARG A 76 -5.58 5.54 -8.63
CA ARG A 76 -6.22 4.22 -8.61
C ARG A 76 -5.48 3.23 -7.73
N VAL A 77 -4.16 3.17 -7.82
CA VAL A 77 -3.32 2.32 -6.96
C VAL A 77 -3.57 2.68 -5.49
N ARG A 78 -3.44 3.95 -5.11
CA ARG A 78 -3.68 4.39 -3.73
C ARG A 78 -5.10 4.05 -3.23
N TRP A 79 -6.10 4.18 -4.09
CA TRP A 79 -7.47 3.81 -3.74
C TRP A 79 -7.60 2.30 -3.47
N CYS A 80 -7.02 1.44 -4.32
CA CYS A 80 -7.03 -0.02 -4.14
C CYS A 80 -6.32 -0.42 -2.84
N GLU A 81 -5.13 0.13 -2.61
CA GLU A 81 -4.37 -0.12 -1.39
C GLU A 81 -5.14 0.31 -0.15
N ARG A 82 -5.76 1.49 -0.18
CA ARG A 82 -6.57 1.97 0.96
C ARG A 82 -7.78 1.07 1.24
N ASP A 83 -8.47 0.60 0.22
CA ASP A 83 -9.59 -0.34 0.39
C ASP A 83 -9.09 -1.68 0.95
N CYS A 84 -7.96 -2.18 0.44
CA CYS A 84 -7.29 -3.38 0.95
C CYS A 84 -6.97 -3.23 2.45
N GLU A 85 -6.33 -2.15 2.85
CA GLU A 85 -5.95 -1.90 4.24
C GLU A 85 -7.15 -1.76 5.18
N ARG A 86 -8.25 -1.15 4.72
CA ARG A 86 -9.51 -1.06 5.48
C ARG A 86 -10.13 -2.44 5.70
N ARG A 87 -10.13 -3.29 4.67
CA ARG A 87 -10.58 -4.69 4.78
C ARG A 87 -9.70 -5.47 5.74
N SER A 88 -8.39 -5.26 5.67
CA SER A 88 -7.43 -5.91 6.57
C SER A 88 -7.71 -5.59 8.04
N VAL A 89 -7.95 -4.33 8.39
CA VAL A 89 -8.31 -3.95 9.76
C VAL A 89 -9.64 -4.57 10.20
N ALA A 90 -10.63 -4.65 9.30
CA ALA A 90 -11.90 -5.30 9.60
C ALA A 90 -11.71 -6.80 9.87
N LEU A 91 -10.91 -7.51 9.07
CA LEU A 91 -10.61 -8.94 9.27
C LEU A 91 -9.81 -9.18 10.54
N ILE A 92 -8.83 -8.33 10.86
CA ILE A 92 -8.05 -8.40 12.12
C ILE A 92 -9.01 -8.38 13.31
N GLY A 93 -9.98 -7.46 13.33
CA GLY A 93 -10.99 -7.39 14.38
C GLY A 93 -11.95 -8.57 14.38
N GLN A 94 -12.48 -8.94 13.21
CA GLN A 94 -13.46 -10.02 13.05
C GLN A 94 -12.91 -11.38 13.51
N PHE A 95 -11.65 -11.68 13.22
CA PHE A 95 -11.02 -12.97 13.57
C PHE A 95 -10.21 -12.91 14.86
N GLY A 96 -10.20 -11.78 15.58
CA GLY A 96 -9.45 -11.62 16.82
C GLY A 96 -7.95 -11.92 16.66
N LEU A 97 -7.37 -11.52 15.52
CA LEU A 97 -5.96 -11.78 15.25
C LEU A 97 -5.08 -11.01 16.23
N LYS A 98 -3.97 -11.62 16.66
CA LYS A 98 -2.99 -11.00 17.58
C LYS A 98 -2.16 -9.92 16.88
N ILE A 99 -2.83 -8.93 16.30
CA ILE A 99 -2.25 -7.78 15.62
C ILE A 99 -2.88 -6.53 16.25
N ASP A 100 -2.05 -5.59 16.71
CA ASP A 100 -2.54 -4.29 17.20
C ASP A 100 -3.17 -3.51 16.04
N PRO A 101 -4.51 -3.29 16.04
CA PRO A 101 -5.19 -2.64 14.92
C PRO A 101 -4.83 -1.16 14.78
N VAL A 102 -4.43 -0.51 15.88
CA VAL A 102 -4.00 0.89 15.86
C VAL A 102 -2.65 1.01 15.16
N LEU A 103 -1.67 0.21 15.59
CA LEU A 103 -0.35 0.20 14.97
C LEU A 103 -0.41 -0.26 13.51
N TYR A 104 -1.26 -1.26 13.20
CA TYR A 104 -1.50 -1.68 11.82
C TYR A 104 -2.02 -0.51 10.97
N THR A 105 -3.06 0.19 11.45
CA THR A 105 -3.64 1.33 10.73
C THR A 105 -2.64 2.47 10.53
N GLN A 106 -1.78 2.74 11.51
CA GLN A 106 -0.72 3.74 11.38
C GLN A 106 0.29 3.35 10.30
N LYS A 107 0.72 2.08 10.25
CA LYS A 107 1.60 1.56 9.18
C LYS A 107 0.93 1.61 7.81
N ALA A 108 -0.34 1.24 7.72
CA ALA A 108 -1.13 1.33 6.50
C ALA A 108 -1.23 2.77 5.98
N ASN A 109 -1.53 3.74 6.85
CA ASN A 109 -1.52 5.16 6.46
C ASN A 109 -0.14 5.64 6.02
N LEU A 110 0.94 5.20 6.68
CA LEU A 110 2.30 5.50 6.23
C LEU A 110 2.55 4.94 4.82
N TYR A 111 2.12 3.72 4.53
CA TYR A 111 2.26 3.10 3.22
C TYR A 111 1.50 3.88 2.13
N LEU A 112 0.28 4.32 2.42
CA LEU A 112 -0.50 5.14 1.50
C LEU A 112 0.16 6.50 1.22
N TYR A 113 0.70 7.16 2.25
CA TYR A 113 1.46 8.39 2.06
C TYR A 113 2.76 8.17 1.29
N TYR A 114 3.36 7.00 1.43
CA TYR A 114 4.57 6.68 0.69
C TYR A 114 4.35 6.62 -0.82
N TRP A 115 3.20 6.16 -1.28
CA TRP A 115 2.86 6.20 -2.70
C TRP A 115 2.92 7.61 -3.32
N HIS A 116 2.62 8.66 -2.54
CA HIS A 116 2.81 10.04 -2.99
C HIS A 116 4.29 10.40 -3.17
N MET A 117 5.16 9.86 -2.30
CA MET A 117 6.60 10.09 -2.43
C MET A 117 7.17 9.34 -3.63
N VAL A 118 6.69 8.13 -3.90
CA VAL A 118 7.05 7.34 -5.10
C VAL A 118 6.67 8.11 -6.36
N GLU A 119 5.44 8.64 -6.44
CA GLU A 119 4.97 9.45 -7.57
C GLU A 119 5.86 10.67 -7.85
N ARG A 120 6.37 11.32 -6.80
CA ARG A 120 7.24 12.50 -6.96
C ARG A 120 8.67 12.17 -7.30
N ARG A 121 9.21 11.12 -6.68
CA ARG A 121 10.63 10.77 -6.78
C ARG A 121 10.94 9.82 -7.92
N ARG A 122 9.95 9.21 -8.55
CA ARG A 122 10.07 8.10 -9.51
C ARG A 122 10.97 6.98 -8.96
N LYS A 123 10.81 6.69 -7.67
CA LYS A 123 11.70 5.76 -6.99
C LYS A 123 10.99 5.06 -5.85
N TRP A 124 11.11 3.74 -5.81
CA TRP A 124 10.54 2.89 -4.76
C TRP A 124 11.46 2.69 -3.54
N ASN A 125 12.69 3.16 -3.60
CA ASN A 125 13.64 2.85 -2.55
C ASN A 125 13.59 3.85 -1.39
N TRP A 126 13.51 3.31 -0.17
CA TRP A 126 13.82 4.03 1.03
C TRP A 126 15.32 4.32 1.10
N SER A 127 15.67 5.39 1.75
CA SER A 127 17.05 5.62 2.18
C SER A 127 17.45 4.56 3.22
N LYS A 128 18.64 4.67 3.78
CA LYS A 128 19.22 3.71 4.74
C LYS A 128 18.37 3.43 6.00
N LYS A 129 17.31 4.21 6.25
CA LYS A 129 16.43 4.08 7.42
C LYS A 129 15.03 3.68 6.98
N ASP A 130 14.54 2.56 7.52
CA ASP A 130 13.17 2.11 7.31
C ASP A 130 12.18 2.97 8.12
N PRO A 131 11.29 3.76 7.47
CA PRO A 131 10.33 4.61 8.17
C PRO A 131 9.28 3.80 8.94
N PHE A 132 8.99 2.56 8.55
CA PHE A 132 8.04 1.68 9.24
C PHE A 132 8.54 1.23 10.62
N SER A 133 9.85 1.30 10.85
CA SER A 133 10.48 1.03 12.15
C SER A 133 10.63 2.28 13.03
N SER A 134 10.28 3.46 12.52
CA SER A 134 10.47 4.72 13.21
C SER A 134 9.34 5.05 14.17
N ILE A 135 9.60 5.00 15.47
CA ILE A 135 8.64 5.42 16.51
C ILE A 135 8.20 6.88 16.30
N LYS A 136 9.11 7.75 15.85
CA LYS A 136 8.82 9.17 15.57
C LYS A 136 7.75 9.32 14.50
N ILE A 137 7.81 8.51 13.43
CA ILE A 137 6.81 8.51 12.37
C ILE A 137 5.50 7.92 12.88
N MET A 138 5.55 6.77 13.55
CA MET A 138 4.33 6.12 14.03
C MET A 138 3.51 7.05 14.94
N LYS A 139 4.14 7.84 15.80
CA LYS A 139 3.45 8.80 16.68
C LYS A 139 2.63 9.87 15.94
N VAL A 140 2.98 10.21 14.71
CA VAL A 140 2.29 11.23 13.92
C VAL A 140 1.36 10.64 12.85
N MET A 141 1.41 9.33 12.63
CA MET A 141 0.53 8.67 11.69
C MET A 141 -0.90 8.58 12.24
N PRO A 142 -1.93 8.84 11.40
CA PRO A 142 -3.32 8.67 11.79
C PRO A 142 -3.60 7.21 12.21
N SER A 143 -4.35 7.04 13.30
CA SER A 143 -4.82 5.74 13.79
C SER A 143 -6.17 5.31 13.19
N SER A 144 -6.66 6.02 12.17
CA SER A 144 -7.90 5.72 11.47
C SER A 144 -7.80 6.12 9.99
N PHE A 145 -8.64 5.53 9.14
CA PHE A 145 -8.76 5.89 7.72
C PHE A 145 -9.74 7.04 7.45
N ARG A 146 -9.98 7.92 8.42
CA ARG A 146 -10.84 9.11 8.23
C ARG A 146 -10.21 10.14 7.30
N PHE A 147 -8.89 10.16 7.25
CA PHE A 147 -8.14 11.03 6.34
C PHE A 147 -8.10 10.42 4.93
N LYS A 148 -8.15 11.28 3.94
CA LYS A 148 -8.02 10.90 2.52
C LYS A 148 -6.52 10.69 2.18
N SER A 149 -5.85 9.77 2.89
CA SER A 149 -4.43 9.46 2.72
C SER A 149 -4.08 8.96 1.32
N ASP A 150 -5.05 8.38 0.62
CA ASP A 150 -4.94 8.00 -0.78
C ASP A 150 -4.97 9.19 -1.77
N GLN A 151 -5.42 10.37 -1.33
CA GLN A 151 -5.57 11.56 -2.17
C GLN A 151 -4.64 12.70 -1.79
N ILE A 152 -4.37 12.91 -0.51
CA ILE A 152 -3.63 14.06 0.01
C ILE A 152 -2.64 13.61 1.09
N ILE A 153 -1.41 14.08 0.98
CA ILE A 153 -0.41 13.96 2.05
C ILE A 153 -0.35 15.28 2.84
N PRO A 154 -0.57 15.26 4.17
CA PRO A 154 -0.42 16.45 5.00
C PRO A 154 1.02 16.95 4.99
N LYS A 155 1.23 18.27 4.86
CA LYS A 155 2.57 18.89 4.75
C LYS A 155 3.52 18.51 5.90
N HIS A 156 3.01 18.36 7.12
CA HIS A 156 3.87 17.96 8.25
C HIS A 156 4.35 16.51 8.14
N ILE A 157 3.53 15.60 7.62
CA ILE A 157 3.91 14.19 7.37
C ILE A 157 4.90 14.14 6.21
N GLU A 158 4.63 14.87 5.13
CA GLU A 158 5.51 14.98 3.98
C GLU A 158 6.93 15.39 4.38
N ARG A 159 7.08 16.48 5.17
CA ARG A 159 8.37 16.94 5.67
C ARG A 159 9.12 15.90 6.50
N ILE A 160 8.39 15.06 7.22
CA ILE A 160 9.00 13.96 7.99
C ILE A 160 9.47 12.86 7.04
N LEU A 161 8.66 12.48 6.05
CA LEU A 161 9.01 11.44 5.07
C LEU A 161 10.17 11.86 4.16
N GLU A 162 10.36 13.14 3.91
CA GLU A 162 11.51 13.67 3.16
C GLU A 162 12.86 13.42 3.83
N GLN A 163 12.87 13.12 5.14
CA GLN A 163 14.09 12.83 5.90
C GLN A 163 14.53 11.35 5.79
N PHE A 164 13.74 10.53 5.12
CA PHE A 164 13.97 9.12 4.86
C PHE A 164 14.16 8.83 3.36
#